data_2330da9a00099d71c7d61d37a57cce15
#
_entry.id   2330da9a00099d71c7d61d37a57cce15
#
_cell.length_a   1.000
_cell.length_b   1.000
_cell.length_c   1.000
_cell.angle_alpha   90.00
_cell.angle_beta   90.00
_cell.angle_gamma   90.00
#
_symmetry.space_group_name_H-M   'P 1'
#
loop_
_entity.id
_entity.type
_entity.pdbx_description
1 polymer ?
#
loop_
_entity_poly.entity_id
_entity_poly.type
_entity_poly.pdbx_seq_one_letter_code
_entity_poly.pdbx_strand_id
1 'polypeptide(L)'
;MIKRNKLFGNQTRVTFCLPRDAPPGPVSVVGSFNGWEPGRHEMVTRRDGTRTVTVKLPPGEYRFRYLATGGVWLDDEAADQVDDRGSLLRI
;
A
#
# COMPACT_ATOMS: atom_id res chain seq x y z
N MET A 1 7.84 -1.83 0.49
CA MET A 1 8.52 -0.51 0.45
C MET A 1 7.53 0.59 0.14
N ILE A 2 7.73 1.75 0.72
CA ILE A 2 6.83 2.89 0.55
C ILE A 2 7.65 4.09 0.12
N LYS A 3 7.23 4.75 -0.95
CA LYS A 3 7.85 6.00 -1.43
C LYS A 3 6.85 7.14 -1.27
N ARG A 4 7.33 8.29 -0.81
CA ARG A 4 6.50 9.48 -0.57
C ARG A 4 7.04 10.65 -1.35
N ASN A 5 6.18 11.33 -2.11
CA ASN A 5 6.52 12.53 -2.87
C ASN A 5 5.48 13.60 -2.59
N LYS A 6 5.89 14.73 -2.05
CA LYS A 6 4.98 15.85 -1.81
C LYS A 6 4.51 16.48 -3.12
N LEU A 7 3.24 16.80 -3.17
CA LEU A 7 2.60 17.47 -4.30
C LEU A 7 2.06 18.83 -3.86
N PHE A 8 1.53 19.60 -4.82
CA PHE A 8 0.85 20.86 -4.52
C PHE A 8 -0.40 20.61 -3.66
N GLY A 9 -0.77 21.59 -2.84
CA GLY A 9 -2.01 21.57 -2.07
C GLY A 9 -1.99 20.60 -0.91
N ASN A 10 -0.84 20.36 -0.29
CA ASN A 10 -0.66 19.47 0.85
C ASN A 10 -0.96 17.99 0.55
N GLN A 11 -1.04 17.62 -0.72
CA GLN A 11 -1.18 16.22 -1.10
C GLN A 11 0.18 15.55 -1.14
N THR A 12 0.21 14.27 -0.80
CA THR A 12 1.39 13.42 -0.92
C THR A 12 1.08 12.24 -1.82
N ARG A 13 1.95 12.02 -2.80
CA ARG A 13 1.88 10.82 -3.62
C ARG A 13 2.58 9.71 -2.88
N VAL A 14 1.85 8.66 -2.55
CA VAL A 14 2.38 7.49 -1.85
C VAL A 14 2.41 6.33 -2.84
N THR A 15 3.59 5.77 -3.07
CA THR A 15 3.74 4.59 -3.92
C THR A 15 4.05 3.40 -3.04
N PHE A 16 3.12 2.44 -3.03
CA PHE A 16 3.30 1.15 -2.36
C PHE A 16 4.01 0.20 -3.32
N CYS A 17 5.00 -0.53 -2.82
CA CYS A 17 5.79 -1.44 -3.64
C CYS A 17 6.02 -2.75 -2.90
N LEU A 18 5.76 -3.87 -3.57
CA LEU A 18 6.10 -5.20 -3.09
C LEU A 18 7.21 -5.79 -3.94
N PRO A 19 8.13 -6.55 -3.31
CA PRO A 19 9.22 -7.18 -4.05
C PRO A 19 8.70 -8.29 -4.98
N ARG A 20 9.55 -8.71 -5.91
CA ARG A 20 9.19 -9.73 -6.90
C ARG A 20 8.91 -11.11 -6.29
N ASP A 21 9.41 -11.37 -5.09
CA ASP A 21 9.20 -12.63 -4.38
C ASP A 21 7.93 -12.63 -3.51
N ALA A 22 7.13 -11.57 -3.60
CA ALA A 22 5.82 -11.53 -2.94
C ALA A 22 4.89 -12.61 -3.54
N PRO A 23 3.82 -13.00 -2.81
CA PRO A 23 2.92 -14.05 -3.30
C PRO A 23 2.43 -13.80 -4.71
N PRO A 24 2.31 -14.85 -5.54
CA PRO A 24 1.84 -14.70 -6.91
C PRO A 24 0.37 -14.30 -6.98
N GLY A 25 -0.04 -13.78 -8.14
CA GLY A 25 -1.41 -13.38 -8.40
C GLY A 25 -1.70 -11.94 -7.97
N PRO A 26 -2.95 -11.49 -8.16
CA PRO A 26 -3.35 -10.13 -7.82
C PRO A 26 -3.17 -9.81 -6.34
N VAL A 27 -2.66 -8.60 -6.07
CA VAL A 27 -2.52 -8.06 -4.72
C VAL A 27 -3.14 -6.68 -4.69
N SER A 28 -3.95 -6.38 -3.67
CA SER A 28 -4.56 -5.08 -3.47
C SER A 28 -4.01 -4.43 -2.22
N VAL A 29 -3.89 -3.09 -2.24
CA VAL A 29 -3.68 -2.32 -1.01
C VAL A 29 -5.05 -1.98 -0.45
N VAL A 30 -5.31 -2.38 0.78
CA VAL A 30 -6.56 -2.09 1.48
C VAL A 30 -6.25 -1.31 2.74
N GLY A 31 -7.01 -0.26 3.00
CA GLY A 31 -6.74 0.60 4.13
C GLY A 31 -7.86 1.59 4.40
N SER A 32 -7.65 2.39 5.43
CA SER A 32 -8.64 3.39 5.86
C SER A 32 -8.92 4.43 4.77
N PHE A 33 -7.98 4.62 3.84
CA PHE A 33 -8.16 5.59 2.74
C PHE A 33 -9.04 5.08 1.61
N ASN A 34 -9.40 3.80 1.58
CA ASN A 34 -10.30 3.24 0.56
C ASN A 34 -11.41 2.38 1.16
N GLY A 35 -11.69 2.55 2.46
CA GLY A 35 -12.74 1.81 3.14
C GLY A 35 -12.46 0.33 3.29
N TRP A 36 -11.21 -0.08 3.23
CA TRP A 36 -10.78 -1.49 3.31
C TRP A 36 -11.39 -2.35 2.20
N GLU A 37 -11.66 -1.74 1.05
CA GLU A 37 -12.33 -2.40 -0.06
C GLU A 37 -11.31 -3.08 -0.98
N PRO A 38 -11.33 -4.42 -1.09
CA PRO A 38 -10.41 -5.14 -1.99
C PRO A 38 -10.66 -4.78 -3.46
N GLY A 39 -9.58 -4.72 -4.23
CA GLY A 39 -9.66 -4.43 -5.66
C GLY A 39 -9.73 -2.95 -6.01
N ARG A 40 -9.93 -2.08 -5.03
CA ARG A 40 -10.01 -0.64 -5.28
C ARG A 40 -8.66 -0.05 -5.64
N HIS A 41 -7.59 -0.55 -5.03
CA HIS A 41 -6.20 -0.19 -5.35
C HIS A 41 -5.40 -1.45 -5.62
N GLU A 42 -5.68 -2.08 -6.75
CA GLU A 42 -4.96 -3.28 -7.18
C GLU A 42 -3.57 -2.91 -7.68
N MET A 43 -2.57 -3.64 -7.23
CA MET A 43 -1.19 -3.38 -7.60
C MET A 43 -0.91 -3.83 -9.04
N VAL A 44 -0.03 -3.10 -9.72
CA VAL A 44 0.38 -3.36 -11.08
C VAL A 44 1.73 -4.05 -11.07
N THR A 45 1.85 -5.16 -11.81
CA THR A 45 3.13 -5.85 -11.96
C THR A 45 4.01 -5.10 -12.94
N ARG A 46 5.23 -4.78 -12.51
CA ARG A 46 6.23 -4.11 -13.34
C ARG A 46 7.11 -5.13 -14.07
N ARG A 47 7.94 -4.64 -15.00
CA ARG A 47 8.85 -5.47 -15.81
C ARG A 47 9.81 -6.30 -14.97
N ASP A 48 10.30 -5.73 -13.89
CA ASP A 48 11.25 -6.39 -13.00
C ASP A 48 10.59 -7.37 -12.02
N GLY A 49 9.27 -7.55 -12.14
CA GLY A 49 8.49 -8.43 -11.28
C GLY A 49 7.99 -7.79 -10.00
N THR A 50 8.38 -6.56 -9.71
CA THR A 50 7.82 -5.84 -8.55
C THR A 50 6.38 -5.43 -8.83
N ARG A 51 5.61 -5.18 -7.76
CA ARG A 51 4.24 -4.69 -7.87
C ARG A 51 4.15 -3.34 -7.20
N THR A 52 3.47 -2.40 -7.87
CA THR A 52 3.33 -1.04 -7.36
C THR A 52 1.91 -0.53 -7.54
N VAL A 53 1.52 0.40 -6.67
CA VAL A 53 0.31 1.21 -6.86
C VAL A 53 0.55 2.55 -6.17
N THR A 54 0.03 3.62 -6.78
CA THR A 54 0.22 4.98 -6.30
C THR A 54 -1.12 5.57 -5.89
N VAL A 55 -1.15 6.20 -4.71
CA VAL A 55 -2.34 6.84 -4.16
C VAL A 55 -1.96 8.25 -3.71
N LYS A 56 -2.83 9.23 -3.95
CA LYS A 56 -2.65 10.60 -3.44
C LYS A 56 -3.43 10.72 -2.13
N LEU A 57 -2.75 11.16 -1.07
CA LEU A 57 -3.36 11.26 0.25
C LEU A 57 -3.12 12.64 0.86
N PRO A 58 -4.14 13.24 1.49
CA PRO A 58 -3.95 14.44 2.30
C PRO A 58 -3.20 14.10 3.59
N PRO A 59 -2.71 15.11 4.33
CA PRO A 59 -2.08 14.86 5.63
C PRO A 59 -2.98 14.09 6.57
N GLY A 60 -2.40 13.18 7.34
CA GLY A 60 -3.15 12.37 8.30
C GLY A 60 -2.45 11.05 8.57
N GLU A 61 -3.13 10.22 9.38
CA GLU A 61 -2.67 8.88 9.68
C GLU A 61 -3.59 7.87 9.02
N TYR A 62 -2.98 6.84 8.41
CA TYR A 62 -3.72 5.82 7.67
C TYR A 62 -3.23 4.44 8.09
N ARG A 63 -4.17 3.49 8.15
CA ARG A 63 -3.86 2.07 8.36
C ARG A 63 -4.06 1.34 7.05
N PHE A 64 -3.20 0.40 6.74
CA PHE A 64 -3.31 -0.38 5.52
C PHE A 64 -2.68 -1.76 5.67
N ARG A 65 -3.04 -2.65 4.76
CA ARG A 65 -2.41 -3.96 4.55
C ARG A 65 -2.45 -4.29 3.09
N TYR A 66 -1.63 -5.25 2.69
CA TYR A 66 -1.72 -5.84 1.37
C TYR A 66 -2.57 -7.10 1.46
N LEU A 67 -3.57 -7.21 0.58
CA LEU A 67 -4.40 -8.40 0.48
C LEU A 67 -3.98 -9.18 -0.76
N ALA A 68 -3.31 -10.31 -0.56
CA ALA A 68 -2.85 -11.19 -1.62
C ALA A 68 -3.92 -12.24 -1.94
N THR A 69 -3.72 -12.94 -3.05
CA THR A 69 -4.60 -14.01 -3.49
C THR A 69 -4.71 -15.11 -2.42
N GLY A 70 -5.92 -15.64 -2.24
CA GLY A 70 -6.17 -16.67 -1.24
C GLY A 70 -6.43 -16.14 0.17
N GLY A 71 -6.70 -14.85 0.29
CA GLY A 71 -7.01 -14.24 1.59
C GLY A 71 -5.78 -14.04 2.48
N VAL A 72 -4.60 -13.96 1.89
CA VAL A 72 -3.35 -13.75 2.63
C VAL A 72 -3.15 -12.27 2.87
N TRP A 73 -3.01 -11.88 4.13
CA TRP A 73 -2.76 -10.50 4.55
C TRP A 73 -1.29 -10.29 4.84
N LEU A 74 -0.73 -9.20 4.30
CA LEU A 74 0.68 -8.85 4.49
C LEU A 74 0.78 -7.42 5.02
N ASP A 75 1.75 -7.20 5.91
CA ASP A 75 2.10 -5.87 6.38
C ASP A 75 3.37 -5.38 5.68
N ASP A 76 3.64 -4.07 5.78
CA ASP A 76 4.84 -3.47 5.20
C ASP A 76 5.77 -3.04 6.33
N GLU A 77 6.94 -3.67 6.41
CA GLU A 77 7.94 -3.37 7.44
C GLU A 77 8.51 -1.95 7.28
N ALA A 78 8.39 -1.34 6.11
CA ALA A 78 8.82 0.03 5.86
C ALA A 78 7.78 1.07 6.30
N ALA A 79 6.63 0.65 6.82
CA ALA A 79 5.65 1.56 7.39
C ALA A 79 6.18 2.23 8.64
N ASP A 80 5.55 3.34 9.04
CA ASP A 80 5.97 4.07 10.24
C ASP A 80 5.82 3.25 11.51
N GLN A 81 4.86 2.32 11.52
CA GLN A 81 4.63 1.38 12.61
C GLN A 81 3.85 0.19 12.08
N VAL A 82 4.11 -0.99 12.61
CA VAL A 82 3.33 -2.20 12.30
C VAL A 82 2.87 -2.81 13.61
N ASP A 83 1.58 -3.07 13.73
CA ASP A 83 0.98 -3.71 14.89
C ASP A 83 -0.22 -4.57 14.47
N ASP A 84 -1.02 -5.03 15.43
CA ASP A 84 -2.18 -5.90 15.16
C ASP A 84 -3.30 -5.20 14.37
N ARG A 85 -3.23 -3.87 14.22
CA ARG A 85 -4.19 -3.09 13.40
C ARG A 85 -3.70 -2.93 11.96
N GLY A 86 -2.51 -3.41 11.65
CA GLY A 86 -1.91 -3.30 10.34
C GLY A 86 -0.73 -2.33 10.32
N SER A 87 -0.41 -1.88 9.13
CA SER A 87 0.71 -0.96 8.91
C SER A 87 0.22 0.48 9.04
N LEU A 88 0.96 1.29 9.77
CA LEU A 88 0.64 2.70 9.97
C LEU A 88 1.43 3.57 9.01
N LEU A 89 0.74 4.48 8.34
CA LEU A 89 1.33 5.44 7.42
C LEU A 89 0.98 6.85 7.90
N ARG A 90 1.99 7.65 8.19
CA ARG A 90 1.82 9.07 8.58
C ARG A 90 2.25 9.96 7.42
N ILE A 91 1.33 10.82 7.02
CA ILE A 91 1.56 11.76 5.93
C ILE A 91 1.58 13.20 6.48
#